data_d3e7aef304ec6f57a4b979541280994f
#
_entry.id   d3e7aef304ec6f57a4b979541280994f
#
_cell.length_a   1.000
_cell.length_b   1.000
_cell.length_c   1.000
_cell.angle_alpha   90.00
_cell.angle_beta   90.00
_cell.angle_gamma   90.00
#
_symmetry.space_group_name_H-M   'P 1'
#
loop_
_entity.id
_entity.type
_entity.pdbx_description
1 polymer ?
#
loop_
_entity_poly.entity_id
_entity_poly.type
_entity_poly.pdbx_seq_one_letter_code
_entity_poly.pdbx_strand_id
1 'polypeptide(L)'
;MTDELHITDLLPGDGKTVVKGALITTHYTGWLEDGTVFDSSRQRGKPFQCVIGTGRVIKGWDIGLMGMKVGGKRALQVPAHLAYGERSMGAHITPNSNLRFEIELLEVLTRDD
;
A
#
# COMPACT_ATOMS: atom_id res chain seq x y z
N MET A 1 3.70 -11.13 -14.36
CA MET A 1 4.23 -10.38 -13.21
C MET A 1 5.39 -11.15 -12.60
N THR A 2 6.40 -10.46 -12.12
CA THR A 2 7.53 -11.10 -11.46
C THR A 2 7.18 -11.46 -10.02
N ASP A 3 8.03 -12.28 -9.39
CA ASP A 3 7.87 -12.65 -7.97
C ASP A 3 8.46 -11.59 -7.04
N GLU A 4 8.82 -10.44 -7.55
CA GLU A 4 9.43 -9.36 -6.79
C GLU A 4 8.48 -8.19 -6.62
N LEU A 5 8.61 -7.51 -5.48
CA LEU A 5 7.94 -6.24 -5.25
C LEU A 5 8.54 -5.17 -6.15
N HIS A 6 7.70 -4.49 -6.92
CA HIS A 6 8.12 -3.35 -7.73
C HIS A 6 7.53 -2.08 -7.15
N ILE A 7 8.40 -1.09 -6.94
CA ILE A 7 8.04 0.20 -6.36
C ILE A 7 8.34 1.28 -7.40
N THR A 8 7.34 2.09 -7.74
CA THR A 8 7.50 3.21 -8.67
C THR A 8 6.95 4.47 -8.02
N ASP A 9 7.80 5.49 -7.86
CA ASP A 9 7.34 6.79 -7.39
C ASP A 9 6.70 7.55 -8.54
N LEU A 10 5.40 7.81 -8.44
CA LEU A 10 4.65 8.58 -9.43
C LEU A 10 4.81 10.08 -9.16
N LEU A 11 4.82 10.46 -7.88
CA LEU A 11 5.15 11.80 -7.39
C LEU A 11 6.04 11.63 -6.16
N PRO A 12 7.15 12.37 -6.05
CA PRO A 12 8.08 12.13 -4.95
C PRO A 12 7.62 12.63 -3.58
N GLY A 13 6.79 13.68 -3.55
CA GLY A 13 6.45 14.34 -2.30
C GLY A 13 7.64 15.11 -1.74
N ASP A 14 7.38 15.92 -0.72
CA ASP A 14 8.42 16.73 -0.07
C ASP A 14 8.22 16.86 1.44
N GLY A 15 7.18 16.21 1.97
CA GLY A 15 6.87 16.26 3.39
C GLY A 15 7.60 15.20 4.20
N LYS A 16 7.05 14.90 5.36
CA LYS A 16 7.64 13.96 6.31
C LYS A 16 7.77 12.56 5.71
N THR A 17 8.86 11.89 6.03
CA THR A 17 9.21 10.58 5.48
C THR A 17 8.64 9.46 6.34
N VAL A 18 8.11 8.43 5.68
CA VAL A 18 7.63 7.20 6.34
C VAL A 18 8.80 6.43 6.93
N VAL A 19 8.70 6.13 8.21
CA VAL A 19 9.63 5.26 8.92
C VAL A 19 8.87 4.14 9.60
N LYS A 20 9.54 3.06 9.94
CA LYS A 20 8.92 1.93 10.63
C LYS A 20 8.27 2.39 11.94
N GLY A 21 7.04 1.96 12.17
CA GLY A 21 6.28 2.30 13.36
C GLY A 21 5.50 3.61 13.27
N ALA A 22 5.61 4.34 12.18
CA ALA A 22 4.84 5.58 11.99
C ALA A 22 3.37 5.27 11.76
N LEU A 23 2.49 6.16 12.24
CA LEU A 23 1.08 6.15 11.87
C LEU A 23 0.93 6.92 10.58
N ILE A 24 0.50 6.26 9.53
CA ILE A 24 0.32 6.89 8.22
C ILE A 24 -1.14 6.98 7.85
N THR A 25 -1.49 8.04 7.11
CA THR A 25 -2.82 8.24 6.54
C THR A 25 -2.67 8.30 5.03
N THR A 26 -3.43 7.46 4.32
CA THR A 26 -3.32 7.33 2.87
C THR A 26 -4.69 7.31 2.21
N HIS A 27 -4.70 7.68 0.93
CA HIS A 27 -5.72 7.20 0.00
C HIS A 27 -5.07 6.18 -0.93
N TYR A 28 -5.80 5.13 -1.27
CA TYR A 28 -5.26 4.12 -2.16
C TYR A 28 -6.35 3.48 -3.01
N THR A 29 -5.93 2.91 -4.12
CA THR A 29 -6.74 2.02 -4.95
C THR A 29 -5.94 0.77 -5.21
N GLY A 30 -6.58 -0.39 -5.12
CA GLY A 30 -5.97 -1.69 -5.39
C GLY A 30 -6.66 -2.38 -6.55
N TRP A 31 -5.87 -3.02 -7.42
CA TRP A 31 -6.33 -3.74 -8.61
C TRP A 31 -5.82 -5.16 -8.60
N LEU A 32 -6.63 -6.05 -9.17
CA LEU A 32 -6.20 -7.40 -9.56
C LEU A 32 -5.38 -7.31 -10.85
N GLU A 33 -4.75 -8.41 -11.24
CA GLU A 33 -3.96 -8.45 -12.48
C GLU A 33 -4.80 -8.17 -13.75
N ASP A 34 -6.09 -8.50 -13.71
CA ASP A 34 -6.99 -8.23 -14.85
C ASP A 34 -7.48 -6.77 -14.91
N GLY A 35 -7.04 -5.93 -13.99
CA GLY A 35 -7.44 -4.52 -13.94
C GLY A 35 -8.68 -4.24 -13.11
N THR A 36 -9.29 -5.25 -12.51
CA THR A 36 -10.48 -5.07 -11.67
C THR A 36 -10.07 -4.39 -10.36
N VAL A 37 -10.75 -3.31 -9.98
CA VAL A 37 -10.57 -2.67 -8.67
C VAL A 37 -11.19 -3.57 -7.62
N PHE A 38 -10.39 -3.98 -6.63
CA PHE A 38 -10.91 -4.78 -5.52
C PHE A 38 -11.11 -3.98 -4.24
N ASP A 39 -10.47 -2.82 -4.12
CA ASP A 39 -10.59 -1.97 -2.95
C ASP A 39 -10.16 -0.54 -3.30
N SER A 40 -10.82 0.45 -2.68
CA SER A 40 -10.46 1.85 -2.86
C SER A 40 -10.95 2.67 -1.67
N SER A 41 -10.03 3.35 -0.98
CA SER A 41 -10.38 4.25 0.10
C SER A 41 -11.19 5.45 -0.40
N ARG A 42 -10.92 5.90 -1.64
CA ARG A 42 -11.66 7.03 -2.23
C ARG A 42 -13.11 6.67 -2.51
N GLN A 43 -13.37 5.43 -2.96
CA GLN A 43 -14.74 4.97 -3.17
C GLN A 43 -15.51 4.86 -1.87
N ARG A 44 -14.82 4.53 -0.77
CA ARG A 44 -15.43 4.52 0.56
C ARG A 44 -15.61 5.92 1.13
N GLY A 45 -14.96 6.93 0.54
CA GLY A 45 -15.02 8.31 1.02
C GLY A 45 -14.27 8.54 2.32
N LYS A 46 -13.30 7.68 2.66
CA LYS A 46 -12.59 7.76 3.93
C LYS A 46 -11.13 7.35 3.77
N PRO A 47 -10.17 8.18 4.22
CA PRO A 47 -8.77 7.79 4.21
C PRO A 47 -8.50 6.58 5.09
N PHE A 48 -7.46 5.84 4.76
CA PHE A 48 -7.04 4.66 5.51
C PHE A 48 -5.83 5.01 6.39
N GLN A 49 -5.89 4.63 7.65
CA GLN A 49 -4.79 4.82 8.60
C GLN A 49 -4.25 3.48 9.06
N CYS A 50 -2.93 3.38 9.18
CA CYS A 50 -2.30 2.21 9.77
C CYS A 50 -0.93 2.56 10.36
N VAL A 51 -0.48 1.72 11.29
CA VAL A 51 0.90 1.76 11.78
C VAL A 51 1.72 0.88 10.84
N ILE A 52 2.63 1.51 10.10
CA ILE A 52 3.37 0.84 9.03
C ILE A 52 4.62 0.11 9.56
N GLY A 53 4.98 -0.99 8.90
CA GLY A 53 6.20 -1.73 9.23
C GLY A 53 6.06 -2.69 10.39
N THR A 54 4.85 -2.96 10.90
CA THR A 54 4.63 -3.74 12.12
C THR A 54 3.74 -4.97 11.90
N GLY A 55 3.53 -5.38 10.66
CA GLY A 55 2.72 -6.56 10.34
C GLY A 55 1.22 -6.36 10.38
N ARG A 56 0.74 -5.12 10.41
CA ARG A 56 -0.68 -4.79 10.45
C ARG A 56 -1.33 -4.71 9.08
N VAL A 57 -0.51 -4.64 8.04
CA VAL A 57 -0.92 -4.64 6.63
C VAL A 57 -0.10 -5.68 5.90
N ILE A 58 -0.41 -5.92 4.64
CA ILE A 58 0.35 -6.89 3.84
C ILE A 58 1.83 -6.48 3.78
N LYS A 59 2.71 -7.47 3.66
CA LYS A 59 4.15 -7.23 3.66
C LYS A 59 4.59 -6.29 2.53
N GLY A 60 3.93 -6.36 1.38
CA GLY A 60 4.23 -5.46 0.27
C GLY A 60 4.07 -4.00 0.63
N TRP A 61 3.12 -3.67 1.52
CA TRP A 61 2.94 -2.31 2.04
C TRP A 61 4.01 -1.98 3.08
N ASP A 62 4.24 -2.89 4.05
CA ASP A 62 5.24 -2.66 5.09
C ASP A 62 6.63 -2.40 4.51
N ILE A 63 6.98 -3.06 3.42
CA ILE A 63 8.26 -2.88 2.73
C ILE A 63 8.16 -1.72 1.74
N GLY A 64 7.09 -1.67 0.95
CA GLY A 64 6.96 -0.81 -0.21
C GLY A 64 6.73 0.66 0.11
N LEU A 65 6.21 0.99 1.28
CA LEU A 65 5.93 2.38 1.65
C LEU A 65 7.05 3.04 2.45
N MET A 66 8.08 2.29 2.85
CA MET A 66 9.22 2.87 3.54
C MET A 66 9.89 3.95 2.67
N GLY A 67 10.24 5.07 3.28
CA GLY A 67 10.91 6.16 2.59
C GLY A 67 10.01 7.06 1.77
N MET A 68 8.72 6.75 1.67
CA MET A 68 7.76 7.60 0.98
C MET A 68 7.55 8.91 1.76
N LYS A 69 7.29 10.01 1.07
CA LYS A 69 7.10 11.32 1.70
C LYS A 69 5.69 11.83 1.51
N VAL A 70 5.20 12.57 2.50
CA VAL A 70 3.88 13.21 2.44
C VAL A 70 3.78 14.08 1.19
N GLY A 71 2.65 13.98 0.52
CA GLY A 71 2.43 14.63 -0.79
C GLY A 71 2.82 13.75 -1.95
N GLY A 72 3.50 12.63 -1.68
CA GLY A 72 3.92 11.70 -2.72
C GLY A 72 2.83 10.72 -3.13
N LYS A 73 3.06 10.10 -4.28
CA LYS A 73 2.24 9.03 -4.81
C LYS A 73 3.15 7.90 -5.27
N ARG A 74 2.81 6.67 -4.88
CA ARG A 74 3.67 5.51 -5.18
C ARG A 74 2.82 4.38 -5.72
N ALA A 75 3.28 3.74 -6.79
CA ALA A 75 2.67 2.53 -7.31
C ALA A 75 3.46 1.32 -6.81
N LEU A 76 2.74 0.30 -6.37
CA LEU A 76 3.33 -0.98 -5.95
C LEU A 76 2.76 -2.09 -6.81
N GLN A 77 3.64 -2.97 -7.32
CA GLN A 77 3.24 -4.26 -7.86
C GLN A 77 3.65 -5.29 -6.82
N VAL A 78 2.68 -5.97 -6.22
CA VAL A 78 2.89 -6.81 -5.05
C VAL A 78 2.66 -8.27 -5.43
N PRO A 79 3.71 -9.10 -5.42
CA PRO A 79 3.52 -10.52 -5.68
C PRO A 79 2.72 -11.17 -4.54
N ALA A 80 2.05 -12.28 -4.86
CA ALA A 80 1.13 -12.92 -3.93
C ALA A 80 1.76 -13.23 -2.57
N HIS A 81 3.02 -13.65 -2.54
CA HIS A 81 3.68 -14.02 -1.28
C HIS A 81 3.93 -12.82 -0.35
N LEU A 82 3.86 -11.60 -0.86
CA LEU A 82 3.93 -10.36 -0.06
C LEU A 82 2.55 -9.72 0.12
N ALA A 83 1.49 -10.38 -0.35
CA ALA A 83 0.10 -9.98 -0.17
C ALA A 83 -0.61 -11.05 0.68
N TYR A 84 -1.61 -11.71 0.12
CA TYR A 84 -2.42 -12.67 0.88
C TYR A 84 -2.02 -14.14 0.63
N GLY A 85 -1.00 -14.36 -0.20
CA GLY A 85 -0.46 -15.70 -0.45
C GLY A 85 -1.52 -16.64 -1.00
N GLU A 86 -1.63 -17.82 -0.38
CA GLU A 86 -2.58 -18.85 -0.80
C GLU A 86 -3.99 -18.63 -0.25
N ARG A 87 -4.21 -17.58 0.54
CA ARG A 87 -5.53 -17.28 1.09
C ARG A 87 -6.37 -16.50 0.09
N SER A 88 -7.67 -16.80 0.06
CA SER A 88 -8.63 -15.94 -0.63
C SER A 88 -9.16 -14.91 0.35
N MET A 89 -9.36 -13.68 -0.13
CA MET A 89 -9.82 -12.56 0.68
C MET A 89 -11.04 -11.95 0.01
N GLY A 90 -12.21 -12.15 0.63
CA GLY A 90 -13.47 -11.64 0.08
C GLY A 90 -13.82 -12.30 -1.24
N ALA A 91 -14.64 -11.60 -2.05
CA ALA A 91 -15.13 -12.12 -3.31
C ALA A 91 -14.14 -11.96 -4.46
N HIS A 92 -13.12 -11.14 -4.31
CA HIS A 92 -12.26 -10.71 -5.43
C HIS A 92 -10.86 -11.28 -5.40
N ILE A 93 -10.27 -11.47 -4.21
CA ILE A 93 -8.89 -11.93 -4.10
C ILE A 93 -8.88 -13.45 -3.97
N THR A 94 -8.48 -14.12 -5.03
CA THR A 94 -8.33 -15.58 -5.07
C THR A 94 -6.93 -15.96 -4.56
N PRO A 95 -6.69 -17.26 -4.25
CA PRO A 95 -5.35 -17.71 -3.86
C PRO A 95 -4.30 -17.35 -4.91
N ASN A 96 -3.11 -16.98 -4.44
CA ASN A 96 -1.95 -16.62 -5.28
C ASN A 96 -2.19 -15.42 -6.19
N SER A 97 -3.02 -14.46 -5.75
CA SER A 97 -3.25 -13.23 -6.51
C SER A 97 -2.11 -12.25 -6.35
N ASN A 98 -1.56 -11.80 -7.46
CA ASN A 98 -0.67 -10.64 -7.50
C ASN A 98 -1.54 -9.38 -7.56
N LEU A 99 -1.13 -8.34 -6.86
CA LEU A 99 -1.93 -7.13 -6.70
C LEU A 99 -1.15 -5.90 -7.14
N ARG A 100 -1.88 -4.87 -7.56
CA ARG A 100 -1.31 -3.57 -7.84
C ARG A 100 -1.99 -2.52 -6.98
N PHE A 101 -1.21 -1.58 -6.46
CA PHE A 101 -1.74 -0.46 -5.68
C PHE A 101 -1.18 0.85 -6.20
N GLU A 102 -2.01 1.90 -6.13
CA GLU A 102 -1.53 3.28 -6.18
C GLU A 102 -1.93 3.95 -4.87
N ILE A 103 -0.94 4.51 -4.20
CA ILE A 103 -1.08 5.00 -2.83
C ILE A 103 -0.60 6.44 -2.78
N GLU A 104 -1.47 7.31 -2.25
CA GLU A 104 -1.15 8.70 -1.97
C GLU A 104 -0.98 8.88 -0.47
N LEU A 105 0.15 9.43 -0.05
CA LEU A 105 0.45 9.64 1.36
C LEU A 105 0.00 11.03 1.80
N LEU A 106 -0.92 11.06 2.77
CA LEU A 106 -1.53 12.30 3.23
C LEU A 106 -0.88 12.81 4.51
N GLU A 107 -0.48 11.91 5.41
CA GLU A 107 0.05 12.29 6.72
C GLU A 107 0.95 11.21 7.27
N VAL A 108 1.98 11.61 8.00
CA VAL A 108 2.88 10.73 8.76
C VAL A 108 3.05 11.29 10.16
N LEU A 109 2.71 10.49 11.17
CA LEU A 109 2.91 10.84 12.57
C LEU A 109 3.86 9.83 13.20
N THR A 110 4.85 10.34 13.93
CA THR A 110 5.80 9.52 14.67
C THR A 110 5.74 9.90 16.16
N ARG A 111 6.46 9.15 16.99
CA ARG A 111 6.48 9.43 18.43
C ARG A 111 7.07 10.80 18.78
N ASP A 112 7.80 11.37 17.85
CA ASP A 112 8.45 12.68 18.05
C ASP A 112 7.54 13.86 17.72
N ASP A 113 6.33 13.55 17.27
CA ASP A 113 5.36 14.60 16.88
C ASP A 113 4.46 15.01 18.02
#